data_f4fa96feea36381e94aebdae1a9d44fb
#
_entry.id   f4fa96feea36381e94aebdae1a9d44fb
#
_cell.length_a   1.000
_cell.length_b   1.000
_cell.length_c   1.000
_cell.angle_alpha   90.00
_cell.angle_beta   90.00
_cell.angle_gamma   90.00
#
_symmetry.space_group_name_H-M   'P 1'
#
loop_
_entity.id
_entity.type
_entity.pdbx_description
1 polymer ?
#
loop_
_entity_poly.entity_id
_entity_poly.type
_entity_poly.pdbx_seq_one_letter_code
_entity_poly.pdbx_strand_id
1 'polypeptide(L)'
;NLRDVLICSLILIWASRLGLFLSRRVKNAGEDKRFKHIKPNFYQFLMAWTIQGLWVLITAGMAFAALSSQKEVGIDAFAVTGGIIWLLGFVIEVISDQQKSKFKNNPENADKFIQSGLWSWSRHPNYFGEIVLWIGIAIIAFPVIEGWQYVALISPIFVIFLLTMVSGVN
;
A
#
# COMPACT_ATOMS: atom_id res chain seq x y z
N ASN A 1 16.46 -3.15 16.72
CA ASN A 1 16.13 -4.51 17.12
C ASN A 1 15.66 -5.33 15.90
N LEU A 2 15.53 -6.66 16.03
CA LEU A 2 15.15 -7.52 14.89
C LEU A 2 13.76 -7.20 14.33
N ARG A 3 12.84 -6.76 15.17
CA ARG A 3 11.48 -6.35 14.76
C ARG A 3 11.52 -5.10 13.89
N ASP A 4 12.36 -4.13 14.21
CA ASP A 4 12.52 -2.91 13.41
C ASP A 4 13.09 -3.23 12.04
N VAL A 5 14.09 -4.11 11.99
CA VAL A 5 14.67 -4.60 10.73
C VAL A 5 13.61 -5.31 9.90
N LEU A 6 12.76 -6.13 10.52
CA LEU A 6 11.65 -6.80 9.83
C LEU A 6 10.69 -5.77 9.23
N ILE A 7 10.16 -4.83 10.03
CA ILE A 7 9.23 -3.78 9.57
C ILE A 7 9.83 -2.98 8.42
N CYS A 8 11.06 -2.48 8.58
CA CYS A 8 11.76 -1.72 7.55
C CYS A 8 11.92 -2.53 6.26
N SER A 9 12.33 -3.80 6.38
CA SER A 9 12.54 -4.67 5.21
C SER A 9 11.24 -4.90 4.43
N LEU A 10 10.14 -5.19 5.13
CA LEU A 10 8.83 -5.41 4.52
C LEU A 10 8.35 -4.15 3.78
N ILE A 11 8.47 -2.97 4.39
CA ILE A 11 8.10 -1.71 3.77
C ILE A 11 8.98 -1.40 2.55
N LEU A 12 10.29 -1.62 2.65
CA LEU A 12 11.21 -1.39 1.53
C LEU A 12 10.92 -2.33 0.35
N ILE A 13 10.61 -3.60 0.59
CA ILE A 13 10.21 -4.57 -0.44
C ILE A 13 8.94 -4.07 -1.14
N TRP A 14 7.90 -3.71 -0.38
CA TRP A 14 6.65 -3.20 -0.93
C TRP A 14 6.85 -1.90 -1.73
N ALA A 15 7.54 -0.91 -1.15
CA ALA A 15 7.78 0.38 -1.78
C ALA A 15 8.62 0.25 -3.07
N SER A 16 9.66 -0.57 -3.04
CA SER A 16 10.51 -0.83 -4.22
C SER A 16 9.71 -1.49 -5.34
N ARG A 17 8.92 -2.49 -5.02
CA ARG A 17 8.06 -3.17 -5.99
C ARG A 17 7.02 -2.21 -6.59
N LEU A 18 6.31 -1.47 -5.74
CA LEU A 18 5.29 -0.51 -6.19
C LEU A 18 5.91 0.60 -7.04
N GLY A 19 7.03 1.16 -6.61
CA GLY A 19 7.77 2.17 -7.35
C GLY A 19 8.20 1.69 -8.73
N LEU A 20 8.78 0.49 -8.82
CA LEU A 20 9.17 -0.11 -10.10
C LEU A 20 7.96 -0.38 -11.00
N PHE A 21 6.85 -0.87 -10.44
CA PHE A 21 5.62 -1.11 -11.17
C PHE A 21 5.04 0.19 -11.75
N LEU A 22 4.93 1.24 -10.94
CA LEU A 22 4.41 2.54 -11.38
C LEU A 22 5.33 3.20 -12.40
N SER A 23 6.65 3.15 -12.21
CA SER A 23 7.63 3.71 -13.15
C SER A 23 7.54 3.04 -14.52
N ARG A 24 7.46 1.70 -14.56
CA ARG A 24 7.27 0.95 -15.81
C ARG A 24 5.95 1.32 -16.49
N ARG A 25 4.87 1.44 -15.71
CA ARG A 25 3.54 1.82 -16.24
C ARG A 25 3.57 3.21 -16.87
N VAL A 26 4.17 4.20 -16.20
CA VAL A 26 4.28 5.57 -16.74
C VAL A 26 5.19 5.60 -17.97
N LYS A 27 6.31 4.88 -17.95
CA LYS A 27 7.20 4.78 -19.11
C LYS A 27 6.51 4.20 -20.34
N ASN A 28 5.70 3.16 -20.16
CA ASN A 28 4.96 2.53 -21.27
C ASN A 28 3.80 3.42 -21.78
N ALA A 29 3.21 4.24 -20.92
CA ALA A 29 2.12 5.17 -21.28
C ALA A 29 2.63 6.52 -21.85
N GLY A 30 3.95 6.78 -21.78
CA GLY A 30 4.57 8.04 -22.18
C GLY A 30 4.44 9.16 -21.15
N GLU A 31 3.30 9.29 -20.49
CA GLU A 31 3.04 10.26 -19.42
C GLU A 31 2.04 9.74 -18.38
N ASP A 32 2.05 10.30 -17.19
CA ASP A 32 0.97 10.08 -16.22
C ASP A 32 -0.16 11.10 -16.45
N LYS A 33 -1.23 10.64 -17.11
CA LYS A 33 -2.38 11.47 -17.50
C LYS A 33 -3.07 12.16 -16.32
N ARG A 34 -2.95 11.60 -15.10
CA ARG A 34 -3.56 12.17 -13.88
C ARG A 34 -2.97 13.53 -13.53
N PHE A 35 -1.70 13.75 -13.84
CA PHE A 35 -1.00 14.99 -13.51
C PHE A 35 -1.00 16.02 -14.67
N LYS A 36 -1.48 15.66 -15.86
CA LYS A 36 -1.42 16.51 -17.04
C LYS A 36 -2.03 17.90 -16.81
N HIS A 37 -3.19 17.96 -16.14
CA HIS A 37 -3.93 19.21 -15.92
C HIS A 37 -3.41 20.02 -14.72
N ILE A 38 -2.77 19.38 -13.75
CA ILE A 38 -2.28 20.06 -12.54
C ILE A 38 -0.81 20.48 -12.62
N LYS A 39 0.01 19.84 -13.47
CA LYS A 39 1.42 20.20 -13.67
C LYS A 39 1.66 21.68 -14.01
N PRO A 40 0.85 22.34 -14.86
CA PRO A 40 1.07 23.74 -15.21
C PRO A 40 0.83 24.71 -14.06
N ASN A 41 0.05 24.33 -13.04
CA ASN A 41 -0.26 25.17 -11.90
C ASN A 41 0.56 24.71 -10.68
N PHE A 42 1.53 25.53 -10.29
CA PHE A 42 2.43 25.23 -9.17
C PHE A 42 1.69 24.93 -7.87
N TYR A 43 0.66 25.70 -7.50
CA TYR A 43 -0.07 25.49 -6.25
C TYR A 43 -0.88 24.21 -6.25
N GLN A 44 -1.52 23.87 -7.37
CA GLN A 44 -2.26 22.60 -7.51
C GLN A 44 -1.31 21.40 -7.46
N PHE A 45 -0.15 21.52 -8.10
CA PHE A 45 0.86 20.49 -8.09
C PHE A 45 1.46 20.29 -6.71
N LEU A 46 1.82 21.38 -6.02
CA LEU A 46 2.32 21.35 -4.65
C LEU A 46 1.29 20.73 -3.69
N MET A 47 0.01 21.16 -3.78
CA MET A 47 -1.07 20.61 -2.96
C MET A 47 -1.24 19.10 -3.18
N ALA A 48 -1.23 18.64 -4.42
CA ALA A 48 -1.37 17.21 -4.74
C ALA A 48 -0.25 16.37 -4.10
N TRP A 49 1.00 16.84 -4.19
CA TRP A 49 2.14 16.15 -3.59
C TRP A 49 2.17 16.24 -2.05
N THR A 50 1.72 17.35 -1.49
CA THR A 50 1.60 17.49 -0.02
C THR A 50 0.56 16.52 0.54
N ILE A 51 -0.61 16.42 -0.10
CA ILE A 51 -1.65 15.45 0.26
C ILE A 51 -1.13 14.03 0.11
N GLN A 52 -0.43 13.73 -0.99
CA GLN A 52 0.16 12.40 -1.21
C GLN A 52 1.20 12.06 -0.13
N GLY A 53 2.05 13.01 0.25
CA GLY A 53 3.01 12.83 1.35
C GLY A 53 2.33 12.57 2.69
N LEU A 54 1.25 13.30 2.99
CA LEU A 54 0.44 13.10 4.19
C LEU A 54 -0.20 11.71 4.22
N TRP A 55 -0.73 11.24 3.09
CA TRP A 55 -1.30 9.90 3.00
C TRP A 55 -0.25 8.81 3.28
N VAL A 56 0.94 8.94 2.71
CA VAL A 56 2.03 8.00 2.98
C VAL A 56 2.41 8.01 4.46
N LEU A 57 2.51 9.20 5.06
CA LEU A 57 2.84 9.36 6.48
C LEU A 57 1.80 8.68 7.39
N ILE A 58 0.50 8.89 7.15
CA ILE A 58 -0.57 8.28 7.94
C ILE A 58 -0.59 6.75 7.70
N THR A 59 -0.46 6.30 6.46
CA THR A 59 -0.43 4.88 6.12
C THR A 59 0.71 4.14 6.84
N ALA A 60 1.90 4.74 6.91
CA ALA A 60 3.05 4.18 7.60
C ALA A 60 3.06 4.46 9.11
N GLY A 61 2.02 5.08 9.67
CA GLY A 61 1.97 5.54 11.07
C GLY A 61 2.28 4.46 12.09
N MET A 62 1.74 3.25 11.93
CA MET A 62 2.06 2.11 12.82
C MET A 62 3.53 1.71 12.77
N ALA A 63 4.14 1.73 11.59
CA ALA A 63 5.57 1.44 11.45
C ALA A 63 6.41 2.53 12.14
N PHE A 64 6.10 3.81 11.92
CA PHE A 64 6.80 4.91 12.58
C PHE A 64 6.65 4.87 14.10
N ALA A 65 5.46 4.54 14.61
CA ALA A 65 5.25 4.36 16.05
C ALA A 65 6.14 3.24 16.60
N ALA A 66 6.18 2.08 15.93
CA ALA A 66 7.02 0.96 16.36
C ALA A 66 8.52 1.31 16.34
N LEU A 67 8.99 1.94 15.26
CA LEU A 67 10.41 2.34 15.11
C LEU A 67 10.84 3.44 16.09
N SER A 68 9.91 4.24 16.59
CA SER A 68 10.17 5.29 17.61
C SER A 68 9.97 4.81 19.03
N SER A 69 9.49 3.58 19.24
CA SER A 69 9.27 3.02 20.57
C SER A 69 10.59 2.65 21.24
N GLN A 70 10.65 2.88 22.56
CA GLN A 70 11.76 2.43 23.41
C GLN A 70 11.55 0.98 23.89
N LYS A 71 10.36 0.43 23.67
CA LYS A 71 10.02 -0.92 24.09
C LYS A 71 10.59 -1.94 23.13
N GLU A 72 11.52 -2.73 23.59
CA GLU A 72 12.12 -3.82 22.81
C GLU A 72 11.39 -5.15 23.05
N VAL A 73 10.77 -5.66 22.00
CA VAL A 73 10.18 -7.00 21.96
C VAL A 73 10.79 -7.73 20.78
N GLY A 74 11.40 -8.89 21.05
CA GLY A 74 11.97 -9.75 20.00
C GLY A 74 10.91 -10.29 19.04
N ILE A 75 11.30 -11.22 18.19
CA ILE A 75 10.36 -11.89 17.28
C ILE A 75 9.47 -12.85 18.11
N ASP A 76 8.19 -12.55 18.12
CA ASP A 76 7.14 -13.27 18.82
C ASP A 76 6.02 -13.73 17.87
N ALA A 77 4.94 -14.26 18.42
CA ALA A 77 3.77 -14.71 17.65
C ALA A 77 3.15 -13.55 16.84
N PHE A 78 3.17 -12.31 17.31
CA PHE A 78 2.68 -11.15 16.56
C PHE A 78 3.56 -10.85 15.35
N ALA A 79 4.88 -10.92 15.50
CA ALA A 79 5.81 -10.71 14.39
C ALA A 79 5.63 -11.77 13.30
N VAL A 80 5.51 -13.04 13.71
CA VAL A 80 5.32 -14.16 12.77
C VAL A 80 3.95 -14.07 12.07
N THR A 81 2.87 -13.90 12.83
CA THR A 81 1.51 -13.80 12.28
C THR A 81 1.35 -12.61 11.37
N GLY A 82 1.81 -11.43 11.81
CA GLY A 82 1.77 -10.22 11.00
C GLY A 82 2.60 -10.33 9.73
N GLY A 83 3.77 -10.99 9.80
CA GLY A 83 4.61 -11.27 8.63
C GLY A 83 3.92 -12.19 7.61
N ILE A 84 3.23 -13.24 8.07
CA ILE A 84 2.43 -14.12 7.20
C ILE A 84 1.28 -13.35 6.55
N ILE A 85 0.54 -12.54 7.32
CA ILE A 85 -0.56 -11.72 6.80
C ILE A 85 -0.03 -10.70 5.79
N TRP A 86 1.10 -10.05 6.08
CA TRP A 86 1.75 -9.14 5.15
C TRP A 86 2.09 -9.85 3.83
N LEU A 87 2.70 -11.03 3.91
CA LEU A 87 3.08 -11.81 2.72
C LEU A 87 1.88 -12.19 1.87
N LEU A 88 0.79 -12.63 2.49
CA LEU A 88 -0.46 -12.95 1.78
C LEU A 88 -1.02 -11.71 1.07
N GLY A 89 -1.10 -10.56 1.75
CA GLY A 89 -1.55 -9.31 1.14
C GLY A 89 -0.66 -8.88 -0.03
N PHE A 90 0.66 -8.95 0.15
CA PHE A 90 1.64 -8.61 -0.88
C PHE A 90 1.51 -9.50 -2.13
N VAL A 91 1.36 -10.81 -1.96
CA VAL A 91 1.17 -11.75 -3.08
C VAL A 91 -0.13 -11.47 -3.83
N ILE A 92 -1.24 -11.21 -3.11
CA ILE A 92 -2.52 -10.86 -3.74
C ILE A 92 -2.38 -9.57 -4.55
N GLU A 93 -1.75 -8.53 -4.00
CA GLU A 93 -1.52 -7.26 -4.69
C GLU A 93 -0.68 -7.45 -5.96
N VAL A 94 0.45 -8.16 -5.87
CA VAL A 94 1.35 -8.43 -7.01
C VAL A 94 0.64 -9.18 -8.12
N ILE A 95 -0.07 -10.27 -7.79
CA ILE A 95 -0.78 -11.08 -8.78
C ILE A 95 -1.90 -10.26 -9.45
N SER A 96 -2.65 -9.49 -8.66
CA SER A 96 -3.73 -8.64 -9.17
C SER A 96 -3.23 -7.60 -10.17
N ASP A 97 -2.13 -6.92 -9.83
CA ASP A 97 -1.52 -5.92 -10.70
C ASP A 97 -0.96 -6.54 -11.99
N GLN A 98 -0.36 -7.73 -11.90
CA GLN A 98 0.14 -8.45 -13.09
C GLN A 98 -1.01 -8.89 -14.00
N GLN A 99 -2.09 -9.45 -13.43
CA GLN A 99 -3.28 -9.84 -14.19
C GLN A 99 -3.88 -8.64 -14.91
N LYS A 100 -4.03 -7.49 -14.22
CA LYS A 100 -4.56 -6.25 -14.82
C LYS A 100 -3.67 -5.72 -15.93
N SER A 101 -2.35 -5.75 -15.72
CA SER A 101 -1.38 -5.29 -16.72
C SER A 101 -1.41 -6.16 -17.96
N LYS A 102 -1.40 -7.49 -17.79
CA LYS A 102 -1.49 -8.44 -18.90
C LYS A 102 -2.79 -8.27 -19.68
N PHE A 103 -3.91 -8.11 -19.00
CA PHE A 103 -5.22 -7.88 -19.62
C PHE A 103 -5.25 -6.61 -20.47
N LYS A 104 -4.73 -5.49 -19.92
CA LYS A 104 -4.70 -4.20 -20.63
C LYS A 104 -3.72 -4.14 -21.79
N ASN A 105 -2.68 -4.96 -21.78
CA ASN A 105 -1.69 -5.01 -22.87
C ASN A 105 -2.19 -5.80 -24.09
N ASN A 106 -3.31 -6.52 -24.00
CA ASN A 106 -3.92 -7.18 -25.16
C ASN A 106 -4.90 -6.20 -25.84
N PRO A 107 -4.68 -5.83 -27.13
CA PRO A 107 -5.56 -4.94 -27.88
C PRO A 107 -7.01 -5.41 -27.98
N GLU A 108 -7.23 -6.74 -27.98
CA GLU A 108 -8.58 -7.32 -28.02
C GLU A 108 -9.42 -7.00 -26.78
N ASN A 109 -8.78 -6.56 -25.70
CA ASN A 109 -9.41 -6.17 -24.44
C ASN A 109 -9.64 -4.67 -24.33
N ALA A 110 -9.43 -3.89 -25.42
CA ALA A 110 -9.80 -2.49 -25.45
C ALA A 110 -11.29 -2.34 -25.06
N ASP A 111 -11.57 -1.42 -24.15
CA ASP A 111 -12.91 -1.14 -23.63
C ASP A 111 -13.60 -2.27 -22.84
N LYS A 112 -12.88 -3.36 -22.53
CA LYS A 112 -13.38 -4.45 -21.69
C LYS A 112 -12.89 -4.31 -20.24
N PHE A 113 -13.69 -4.86 -19.32
CA PHE A 113 -13.33 -5.01 -17.92
C PHE A 113 -12.76 -6.40 -17.67
N ILE A 114 -11.69 -6.46 -16.85
CA ILE A 114 -11.13 -7.75 -16.43
C ILE A 114 -12.10 -8.45 -15.46
N GLN A 115 -12.38 -9.74 -15.75
CA GLN A 115 -13.28 -10.59 -14.95
C GLN A 115 -12.67 -11.98 -14.70
N SER A 116 -11.35 -12.12 -14.85
CA SER A 116 -10.64 -13.39 -14.70
C SER A 116 -9.67 -13.39 -13.54
N GLY A 117 -9.34 -14.55 -12.99
CA GLY A 117 -8.42 -14.70 -11.86
C GLY A 117 -8.97 -14.02 -10.59
N LEU A 118 -8.13 -13.26 -9.89
CA LEU A 118 -8.56 -12.54 -8.68
C LEU A 118 -9.62 -11.47 -8.94
N TRP A 119 -9.69 -10.95 -10.17
CA TRP A 119 -10.68 -9.95 -10.59
C TRP A 119 -12.09 -10.54 -10.81
N SER A 120 -12.24 -11.87 -10.78
CA SER A 120 -13.57 -12.51 -10.72
C SER A 120 -14.20 -12.48 -9.33
N TRP A 121 -13.38 -12.32 -8.28
CA TRP A 121 -13.84 -12.32 -6.89
C TRP A 121 -14.12 -10.92 -6.36
N SER A 122 -13.39 -9.94 -6.84
CA SER A 122 -13.52 -8.54 -6.41
C SER A 122 -13.22 -7.59 -7.56
N ARG A 123 -13.84 -6.40 -7.55
CA ARG A 123 -13.52 -5.32 -8.48
C ARG A 123 -12.14 -4.70 -8.23
N HIS A 124 -11.59 -4.86 -7.02
CA HIS A 124 -10.33 -4.26 -6.60
C HIS A 124 -9.50 -5.22 -5.71
N PRO A 125 -9.10 -6.39 -6.23
CA PRO A 125 -8.34 -7.35 -5.44
C PRO A 125 -6.95 -6.84 -5.03
N ASN A 126 -6.35 -5.92 -5.80
CA ASN A 126 -5.12 -5.25 -5.44
C ASN A 126 -5.28 -4.35 -4.20
N TYR A 127 -6.40 -3.63 -4.06
CA TYR A 127 -6.69 -2.83 -2.87
C TYR A 127 -6.91 -3.71 -1.64
N PHE A 128 -7.58 -4.85 -1.82
CA PHE A 128 -7.71 -5.83 -0.76
C PHE A 128 -6.34 -6.33 -0.29
N GLY A 129 -5.45 -6.66 -1.22
CA GLY A 129 -4.07 -7.06 -0.91
C GLY A 129 -3.32 -5.98 -0.13
N GLU A 130 -3.43 -4.73 -0.55
CA GLU A 130 -2.81 -3.59 0.13
C GLU A 130 -3.35 -3.38 1.55
N ILE A 131 -4.67 -3.46 1.77
CA ILE A 131 -5.26 -3.41 3.11
C ILE A 131 -4.70 -4.52 4.00
N VAL A 132 -4.65 -5.76 3.49
CA VAL A 132 -4.18 -6.92 4.24
C VAL A 132 -2.71 -6.77 4.64
N LEU A 133 -1.84 -6.30 3.74
CA LEU A 133 -0.43 -6.13 4.09
C LEU A 133 -0.20 -5.03 5.15
N TRP A 134 -0.96 -3.91 5.11
CA TRP A 134 -0.84 -2.86 6.13
C TRP A 134 -1.42 -3.30 7.49
N ILE A 135 -2.45 -4.15 7.51
CA ILE A 135 -2.90 -4.85 8.74
C ILE A 135 -1.77 -5.73 9.27
N GLY A 136 -1.05 -6.45 8.41
CA GLY A 136 0.13 -7.23 8.79
C GLY A 136 1.20 -6.39 9.49
N ILE A 137 1.54 -5.21 8.95
CA ILE A 137 2.47 -4.26 9.60
C ILE A 137 1.93 -3.80 10.96
N ALA A 138 0.64 -3.49 11.06
CA ALA A 138 0.03 -3.07 12.32
C ALA A 138 0.11 -4.17 13.40
N ILE A 139 -0.10 -5.43 13.03
CA ILE A 139 0.04 -6.57 13.94
C ILE A 139 1.49 -6.72 14.42
N ILE A 140 2.48 -6.62 13.51
CA ILE A 140 3.90 -6.67 13.89
C ILE A 140 4.25 -5.54 14.86
N ALA A 141 3.73 -4.34 14.63
CA ALA A 141 4.01 -3.15 15.42
C ALA A 141 3.33 -3.14 16.80
N PHE A 142 2.16 -3.79 16.92
CA PHE A 142 1.28 -3.68 18.10
C PHE A 142 1.95 -3.94 19.45
N PRO A 143 2.83 -4.97 19.63
CA PRO A 143 3.41 -5.27 20.95
C PRO A 143 4.41 -4.24 21.45
N VAL A 144 4.94 -3.39 20.58
CA VAL A 144 5.97 -2.40 20.93
C VAL A 144 5.44 -1.00 21.10
N ILE A 145 4.22 -0.69 20.62
CA ILE A 145 3.63 0.64 20.81
C ILE A 145 3.16 0.84 22.26
N GLU A 146 3.33 2.06 22.76
CA GLU A 146 2.95 2.42 24.13
C GLU A 146 2.50 3.88 24.23
N GLY A 147 1.74 4.17 25.30
CA GLY A 147 1.29 5.52 25.61
C GLY A 147 0.55 6.18 24.42
N TRP A 148 0.99 7.36 24.03
CA TRP A 148 0.39 8.12 22.94
C TRP A 148 0.53 7.49 21.56
N GLN A 149 1.48 6.55 21.41
CA GLN A 149 1.70 5.83 20.12
C GLN A 149 0.48 5.01 19.67
N TYR A 150 -0.44 4.68 20.58
CA TYR A 150 -1.71 4.04 20.21
C TYR A 150 -2.56 4.87 19.23
N VAL A 151 -2.33 6.18 19.10
CA VAL A 151 -2.94 7.00 18.04
C VAL A 151 -2.60 6.46 16.64
N ALA A 152 -1.46 5.80 16.49
CA ALA A 152 -1.06 5.19 15.23
C ALA A 152 -2.00 4.07 14.73
N LEU A 153 -2.89 3.52 15.59
CA LEU A 153 -3.93 2.58 15.18
C LEU A 153 -4.93 3.17 14.17
N ILE A 154 -4.94 4.49 14.00
CA ILE A 154 -5.66 5.15 12.91
C ILE A 154 -5.11 4.73 11.52
N SER A 155 -3.84 4.31 11.43
CA SER A 155 -3.17 3.94 10.17
C SER A 155 -3.91 2.84 9.39
N PRO A 156 -4.16 1.64 9.91
CA PRO A 156 -4.90 0.61 9.17
C PRO A 156 -6.34 1.02 8.86
N ILE A 157 -7.00 1.78 9.76
CA ILE A 157 -8.35 2.30 9.53
C ILE A 157 -8.32 3.30 8.36
N PHE A 158 -7.33 4.18 8.32
CA PHE A 158 -7.14 5.15 7.26
C PHE A 158 -6.90 4.47 5.90
N VAL A 159 -6.09 3.41 5.85
CA VAL A 159 -5.86 2.65 4.61
C VAL A 159 -7.16 2.05 4.08
N ILE A 160 -7.95 1.43 4.97
CA ILE A 160 -9.27 0.90 4.61
C ILE A 160 -10.17 2.02 4.04
N PHE A 161 -10.28 3.13 4.76
CA PHE A 161 -11.07 4.29 4.32
C PHE A 161 -10.60 4.85 2.97
N LEU A 162 -9.28 5.06 2.82
CA LEU A 162 -8.68 5.61 1.61
C LEU A 162 -8.98 4.74 0.39
N LEU A 163 -8.77 3.43 0.50
CA LEU A 163 -8.90 2.51 -0.62
C LEU A 163 -10.36 2.18 -0.94
N THR A 164 -11.26 2.19 0.05
CA THR A 164 -12.67 1.88 -0.18
C THR A 164 -13.52 3.09 -0.55
N MET A 165 -13.25 4.26 0.04
CA MET A 165 -14.11 5.44 -0.13
C MET A 165 -13.52 6.48 -1.08
N VAL A 166 -12.20 6.67 -1.09
CA VAL A 166 -11.56 7.73 -1.87
C VAL A 166 -11.06 7.26 -3.22
N SER A 167 -10.57 6.02 -3.31
CA SER A 167 -9.97 5.49 -4.55
C SER A 167 -10.96 4.96 -5.57
N GLY A 168 -12.27 5.25 -5.42
CA GLY A 168 -13.29 4.99 -6.45
C GLY A 168 -13.74 3.54 -6.54
N VAL A 169 -13.87 2.86 -5.41
CA VAL A 169 -14.48 1.50 -5.33
C VAL A 169 -16.01 1.59 -5.45
N ASN A 170 -16.59 2.78 -5.34
CA ASN A 170 -18.04 3.03 -5.50
C ASN A 170 -18.45 3.11 -6.95
#